data_77681ca8690528fe75bf62b79fccfa59
#
_entry.id   77681ca8690528fe75bf62b79fccfa59
#
_cell.length_a   1.000
_cell.length_b   1.000
_cell.length_c   1.000
_cell.angle_alpha   90.00
_cell.angle_beta   90.00
_cell.angle_gamma   90.00
#
_symmetry.space_group_name_H-M   'P 1'
#
loop_
_entity.id
_entity.type
_entity.pdbx_description
1 polymer ?
#
loop_
_entity_poly.entity_id
_entity_poly.type
_entity_poly.pdbx_seq_one_letter_code
_entity_poly.pdbx_strand_id
1 'polypeptide(L)'
;MATLKTANGTNKYFDDNSREDVINYILRCDKTIHNLYGSNMRDICSAPTVMNNTAEMFSKASGVKLRHFIVSFEPTEVSDPIVAYDIAKRIAAFFFGEYQTIFAVHEDKPHLHIHIIINSVSYMDGHRYYGKRQEFNTFKSYIKRVLADYGIYTLMYVSNKTS
;
A
#
# COMPACT_ATOMS: atom_id res chain seq x y z
N MET A 1 -14.04 -11.21 -8.64
CA MET A 1 -14.20 -10.61 -7.29
C MET A 1 -12.91 -9.92 -6.89
N ALA A 2 -12.98 -8.64 -6.54
CA ALA A 2 -11.80 -7.92 -6.06
C ALA A 2 -11.28 -8.55 -4.75
N THR A 3 -9.98 -8.57 -4.58
CA THR A 3 -9.35 -9.15 -3.39
C THR A 3 -8.45 -8.13 -2.70
N LEU A 4 -8.44 -8.16 -1.37
CA LEU A 4 -7.50 -7.43 -0.53
C LEU A 4 -6.58 -8.41 0.18
N LYS A 5 -5.29 -8.17 0.09
CA LYS A 5 -4.24 -8.97 0.73
C LYS A 5 -3.30 -8.06 1.50
N THR A 6 -2.88 -8.49 2.68
CA THR A 6 -1.75 -7.87 3.38
C THR A 6 -0.49 -8.69 3.12
N ALA A 7 0.58 -8.04 2.69
CA ALA A 7 1.84 -8.70 2.41
C ALA A 7 2.77 -8.75 3.64
N ASN A 8 2.19 -8.73 4.82
CA ASN A 8 2.89 -8.73 6.10
C ASN A 8 2.96 -10.16 6.64
N GLY A 9 4.06 -10.85 6.41
CA GLY A 9 4.33 -12.14 7.05
C GLY A 9 5.07 -11.98 8.39
N THR A 10 5.18 -13.07 9.14
CA THR A 10 6.02 -13.13 10.35
C THR A 10 7.48 -12.77 9.96
N ASN A 11 8.11 -11.88 10.69
CA ASN A 11 9.47 -11.38 10.45
C ASN A 11 9.66 -10.63 9.10
N LYS A 12 8.58 -10.27 8.43
CA LYS A 12 8.66 -9.50 7.20
C LYS A 12 8.76 -8.00 7.50
N TYR A 13 9.60 -7.29 6.75
CA TYR A 13 9.79 -5.84 6.87
C TYR A 13 10.39 -5.35 8.21
N PHE A 14 11.16 -6.18 8.88
CA PHE A 14 11.95 -5.79 10.07
C PHE A 14 13.35 -5.29 9.72
N ASP A 15 13.85 -5.66 8.57
CA ASP A 15 15.19 -5.35 8.09
C ASP A 15 15.31 -3.84 7.79
N ASP A 16 16.46 -3.25 8.07
CA ASP A 16 16.73 -1.83 7.85
C ASP A 16 16.62 -1.42 6.37
N ASN A 17 16.83 -2.36 5.44
CA ASN A 17 16.68 -2.13 4.01
C ASN A 17 15.25 -2.35 3.49
N SER A 18 14.30 -2.74 4.33
CA SER A 18 12.97 -3.14 3.89
C SER A 18 12.23 -2.03 3.13
N ARG A 19 12.36 -0.78 3.57
CA ARG A 19 11.70 0.35 2.91
C ARG A 19 12.25 0.57 1.51
N GLU A 20 13.57 0.55 1.37
CA GLU A 20 14.22 0.73 0.06
C GLU A 20 13.88 -0.43 -0.88
N ASP A 21 14.02 -1.66 -0.42
CA ASP A 21 13.80 -2.86 -1.23
C ASP A 21 12.36 -2.96 -1.75
N VAL A 22 11.38 -2.73 -0.87
CA VAL A 22 9.96 -2.85 -1.24
C VAL A 22 9.52 -1.69 -2.13
N ILE A 23 9.96 -0.47 -1.85
CA ILE A 23 9.64 0.70 -2.67
C ILE A 23 10.24 0.53 -4.07
N ASN A 24 11.50 0.13 -4.17
CA ASN A 24 12.14 -0.14 -5.45
C ASN A 24 11.42 -1.25 -6.23
N TYR A 25 10.95 -2.30 -5.53
CA TYR A 25 10.19 -3.37 -6.16
C TYR A 25 8.87 -2.87 -6.77
N ILE A 26 8.07 -2.11 -6.03
CA ILE A 26 6.75 -1.68 -6.54
C ILE A 26 6.85 -0.61 -7.63
N LEU A 27 7.97 0.11 -7.70
CA LEU A 27 8.21 1.15 -8.72
C LEU A 27 8.94 0.63 -9.96
N ARG A 28 9.20 -0.66 -10.06
CA ARG A 28 9.90 -1.24 -11.23
C ARG A 28 9.12 -0.98 -12.51
N CYS A 29 9.82 -0.49 -13.53
CA CYS A 29 9.22 -0.13 -14.81
C CYS A 29 8.65 -1.32 -15.60
N ASP A 30 9.11 -2.55 -15.36
CA ASP A 30 8.55 -3.77 -15.94
C ASP A 30 7.23 -4.20 -15.27
N LYS A 31 6.86 -3.61 -14.15
CA LYS A 31 5.61 -3.86 -13.41
C LYS A 31 4.62 -2.74 -13.56
N THR A 32 5.05 -1.50 -13.43
CA THR A 32 4.23 -0.31 -13.68
C THR A 32 4.60 0.29 -15.05
N ILE A 33 4.11 -0.35 -16.12
CA ILE A 33 4.51 -0.10 -17.52
C ILE A 33 4.24 1.35 -17.93
N HIS A 34 3.14 1.94 -17.48
CA HIS A 34 2.75 3.33 -17.76
C HIS A 34 3.13 4.31 -16.65
N ASN A 35 4.02 3.92 -15.73
CA ASN A 35 4.43 4.75 -14.60
C ASN A 35 3.26 5.25 -13.73
N LEU A 36 2.28 4.37 -13.49
CA LEU A 36 1.09 4.68 -12.71
C LEU A 36 1.36 4.49 -11.22
N TYR A 37 2.02 5.45 -10.62
CA TYR A 37 2.35 5.46 -9.19
C TYR A 37 2.25 6.87 -8.61
N GLY A 38 2.23 6.98 -7.30
CA GLY A 38 2.18 8.27 -6.61
C GLY A 38 2.48 8.13 -5.12
N SER A 39 2.50 9.27 -4.45
CA SER A 39 2.86 9.40 -3.04
C SER A 39 2.30 10.69 -2.46
N ASN A 40 2.20 10.75 -1.13
CA ASN A 40 1.98 12.02 -0.41
C ASN A 40 3.30 12.71 -0.01
N MET A 41 4.44 12.18 -0.43
CA MET A 41 5.74 12.80 -0.25
C MET A 41 6.10 13.66 -1.47
N ARG A 42 6.93 14.66 -1.24
CA ARG A 42 7.32 15.62 -2.30
C ARG A 42 8.13 14.98 -3.41
N ASP A 43 9.03 14.07 -3.05
CA ASP A 43 9.89 13.36 -3.99
C ASP A 43 9.86 11.86 -3.70
N ILE A 44 9.30 11.10 -4.63
CA ILE A 44 9.16 9.65 -4.48
C ILE A 44 10.53 8.93 -4.49
N CYS A 45 11.53 9.48 -5.16
CA CYS A 45 12.87 8.89 -5.18
C CYS A 45 13.55 8.94 -3.81
N SER A 46 13.21 9.93 -2.99
CA SER A 46 13.72 10.09 -1.63
C SER A 46 12.89 9.37 -0.57
N ALA A 47 11.80 8.69 -0.96
CA ALA A 47 10.84 8.11 -0.03
C ALA A 47 11.45 7.17 1.01
N PRO A 48 12.34 6.23 0.66
CA PRO A 48 12.96 5.38 1.68
C PRO A 48 13.70 6.15 2.75
N THR A 49 14.48 7.15 2.34
CA THR A 49 15.25 8.02 3.25
C THR A 49 14.33 8.84 4.14
N VAL A 50 13.28 9.44 3.57
CA VAL A 50 12.31 10.24 4.32
C VAL A 50 11.59 9.40 5.36
N MET A 51 11.17 8.19 5.01
CA MET A 51 10.52 7.25 5.94
C MET A 51 11.46 6.81 7.06
N ASN A 52 12.71 6.49 6.75
CA ASN A 52 13.72 6.11 7.74
C ASN A 52 13.99 7.27 8.71
N ASN A 53 14.16 8.48 8.20
CA ASN A 53 14.39 9.67 9.03
C ASN A 53 13.21 9.96 9.95
N THR A 54 11.99 9.76 9.50
CA THR A 54 10.79 9.90 10.34
C THR A 54 10.83 8.91 11.51
N ALA A 55 11.14 7.65 11.26
CA ALA A 55 11.22 6.63 12.30
C ALA A 55 12.33 6.97 13.33
N GLU A 56 13.48 7.42 12.87
CA GLU A 56 14.59 7.85 13.75
C GLU A 56 14.21 9.07 14.59
N MET A 57 13.57 10.06 14.00
CA MET A 57 13.15 11.29 14.68
C MET A 57 12.20 11.00 15.85
N PHE A 58 11.34 10.00 15.73
CA PHE A 58 10.45 9.56 16.80
C PHE A 58 11.00 8.42 17.65
N SER A 59 12.29 8.09 17.51
CA SER A 59 12.96 6.99 18.25
C SER A 59 12.29 5.63 18.03
N LYS A 60 11.81 5.37 16.81
CA LYS A 60 11.13 4.14 16.39
C LYS A 60 11.80 3.46 15.20
N ALA A 61 13.12 3.51 15.14
CA ALA A 61 13.88 2.87 14.06
C ALA A 61 13.80 1.34 14.07
N SER A 62 13.55 0.72 15.22
CA SER A 62 13.38 -0.73 15.33
C SER A 62 11.96 -1.19 15.05
N GLY A 63 11.78 -2.51 14.86
CA GLY A 63 10.46 -3.11 14.60
C GLY A 63 10.07 -3.10 13.12
N VAL A 64 8.80 -3.32 12.86
CA VAL A 64 8.25 -3.36 11.50
C VAL A 64 8.39 -1.99 10.83
N LYS A 65 9.01 -1.96 9.64
CA LYS A 65 9.34 -0.72 8.94
C LYS A 65 8.17 -0.15 8.15
N LEU A 66 7.36 -1.03 7.59
CA LEU A 66 6.26 -0.62 6.71
C LEU A 66 5.10 -1.61 6.77
N ARG A 67 3.95 -1.19 6.25
CA ARG A 67 2.81 -2.06 5.96
C ARG A 67 2.54 -2.03 4.48
N HIS A 68 2.19 -3.18 3.93
CA HIS A 68 2.01 -3.36 2.49
C HIS A 68 0.66 -4.03 2.24
N PHE A 69 -0.19 -3.36 1.45
CA PHE A 69 -1.51 -3.84 1.05
C PHE A 69 -1.55 -4.03 -0.46
N ILE A 70 -2.24 -5.06 -0.90
CA ILE A 70 -2.41 -5.35 -2.33
C ILE A 70 -3.91 -5.52 -2.60
N VAL A 71 -4.43 -4.75 -3.56
CA VAL A 71 -5.79 -4.91 -4.07
C VAL A 71 -5.70 -5.41 -5.52
N SER A 72 -6.32 -6.54 -5.79
CA SER A 72 -6.30 -7.16 -7.12
C SER A 72 -7.71 -7.22 -7.70
N PHE A 73 -7.81 -7.04 -9.02
CA PHE A 73 -9.08 -7.03 -9.75
C PHE A 73 -9.14 -8.15 -10.77
N GLU A 74 -10.33 -8.71 -10.96
CA GLU A 74 -10.59 -9.52 -12.15
C GLU A 74 -10.61 -8.62 -13.40
N PRO A 75 -10.17 -9.11 -14.57
CA PRO A 75 -10.20 -8.32 -15.81
C PRO A 75 -11.61 -7.82 -16.19
N THR A 76 -12.65 -8.52 -15.74
CA THR A 76 -14.05 -8.12 -15.92
C THR A 76 -14.48 -6.97 -15.02
N GLU A 77 -13.77 -6.72 -13.94
CA GLU A 77 -14.04 -5.63 -13.00
C GLU A 77 -13.28 -4.36 -13.37
N VAL A 78 -11.99 -4.47 -13.57
CA VAL A 78 -11.11 -3.37 -13.97
C VAL A 78 -10.08 -3.89 -14.97
N SER A 79 -10.16 -3.43 -16.21
CA SER A 79 -9.22 -3.75 -17.27
C SER A 79 -8.37 -2.56 -17.73
N ASP A 80 -8.81 -1.34 -17.41
CA ASP A 80 -8.09 -0.11 -17.76
C ASP A 80 -7.14 0.29 -16.63
N PRO A 81 -5.81 0.33 -16.89
CA PRO A 81 -4.84 0.75 -15.88
C PRO A 81 -5.08 2.16 -15.33
N ILE A 82 -5.66 3.07 -16.12
CA ILE A 82 -5.98 4.44 -15.67
C ILE A 82 -7.07 4.41 -14.61
N VAL A 83 -8.09 3.55 -14.77
CA VAL A 83 -9.13 3.36 -13.76
C VAL A 83 -8.53 2.76 -12.49
N ALA A 84 -7.66 1.77 -12.62
CA ALA A 84 -6.93 1.19 -11.48
C ALA A 84 -6.08 2.25 -10.75
N TYR A 85 -5.45 3.15 -11.48
CA TYR A 85 -4.68 4.26 -10.91
C TYR A 85 -5.58 5.22 -10.11
N ASP A 86 -6.73 5.58 -10.64
CA ASP A 86 -7.68 6.44 -9.93
C ASP A 86 -8.17 5.80 -8.63
N ILE A 87 -8.50 4.52 -8.68
CA ILE A 87 -8.86 3.73 -7.50
C ILE A 87 -7.69 3.69 -6.49
N ALA A 88 -6.48 3.42 -6.94
CA ALA A 88 -5.28 3.36 -6.10
C ALA A 88 -5.05 4.67 -5.35
N LYS A 89 -5.13 5.78 -6.05
CA LYS A 89 -4.98 7.12 -5.48
C LYS A 89 -6.01 7.40 -4.39
N ARG A 90 -7.27 7.05 -4.62
CA ARG A 90 -8.35 7.24 -3.66
C ARG A 90 -8.18 6.35 -2.43
N ILE A 91 -7.80 5.08 -2.60
CA ILE A 91 -7.56 4.16 -1.48
C ILE A 91 -6.35 4.61 -0.66
N ALA A 92 -5.25 4.97 -1.32
CA ALA A 92 -4.03 5.42 -0.64
C ALA A 92 -4.26 6.70 0.17
N ALA A 93 -5.15 7.58 -0.27
CA ALA A 93 -5.50 8.82 0.43
C ALA A 93 -6.05 8.60 1.84
N PHE A 94 -6.54 7.41 2.16
CA PHE A 94 -6.95 7.03 3.51
C PHE A 94 -5.83 7.25 4.54
N PHE A 95 -4.59 7.05 4.14
CA PHE A 95 -3.42 7.15 5.03
C PHE A 95 -2.71 8.50 4.97
N PHE A 96 -3.01 9.36 4.00
CA PHE A 96 -2.20 10.54 3.67
C PHE A 96 -2.08 11.56 4.81
N GLY A 97 -3.08 11.64 5.69
CA GLY A 97 -3.07 12.57 6.82
C GLY A 97 -2.16 12.18 7.97
N GLU A 98 -1.69 10.93 8.02
CA GLU A 98 -0.93 10.40 9.15
C GLU A 98 0.35 9.67 8.76
N TYR A 99 0.37 9.01 7.61
CA TYR A 99 1.48 8.14 7.19
C TYR A 99 2.02 8.53 5.82
N GLN A 100 3.34 8.50 5.68
CA GLN A 100 3.98 8.56 4.37
C GLN A 100 3.56 7.31 3.59
N THR A 101 3.04 7.53 2.40
CA THR A 101 2.35 6.50 1.62
C THR A 101 2.82 6.52 0.19
N ILE A 102 3.05 5.34 -0.38
CA ILE A 102 3.34 5.13 -1.80
C ILE A 102 2.33 4.15 -2.36
N PHE A 103 1.84 4.40 -3.56
CA PHE A 103 1.01 3.45 -4.29
C PHE A 103 1.49 3.29 -5.72
N ALA A 104 1.26 2.11 -6.28
CA ALA A 104 1.60 1.79 -7.66
C ALA A 104 0.61 0.80 -8.24
N VAL A 105 0.31 0.93 -9.53
CA VAL A 105 -0.46 -0.03 -10.30
C VAL A 105 0.49 -0.95 -11.05
N HIS A 106 0.37 -2.25 -10.83
CA HIS A 106 1.13 -3.27 -11.56
C HIS A 106 0.29 -3.85 -12.70
N GLU A 107 0.90 -3.89 -13.88
CA GLU A 107 0.29 -4.31 -15.15
C GLU A 107 0.97 -5.54 -15.75
N ASP A 108 1.89 -6.15 -15.02
CA ASP A 108 2.72 -7.27 -15.48
C ASP A 108 2.00 -8.63 -15.49
N LYS A 109 0.74 -8.65 -15.06
CA LYS A 109 -0.13 -9.83 -15.02
C LYS A 109 -1.48 -9.54 -15.65
N PRO A 110 -2.26 -10.58 -16.05
CA PRO A 110 -3.60 -10.38 -16.59
C PRO A 110 -4.57 -9.66 -15.64
N HIS A 111 -4.38 -9.82 -14.32
CA HIS A 111 -5.13 -9.12 -13.30
C HIS A 111 -4.37 -7.86 -12.89
N LEU A 112 -4.98 -6.69 -13.09
CA LEU A 112 -4.41 -5.46 -12.55
C LEU A 112 -4.40 -5.51 -11.02
N HIS A 113 -3.32 -5.07 -10.42
CA HIS A 113 -3.23 -5.01 -8.98
C HIS A 113 -2.55 -3.73 -8.50
N ILE A 114 -3.03 -3.26 -7.37
CA ILE A 114 -2.59 -2.03 -6.73
C ILE A 114 -1.76 -2.42 -5.52
N HIS A 115 -0.56 -1.86 -5.42
CA HIS A 115 0.27 -1.92 -4.23
C HIS A 115 0.16 -0.61 -3.46
N ILE A 116 -0.06 -0.69 -2.14
CA ILE A 116 -0.07 0.45 -1.23
C ILE A 116 0.89 0.13 -0.10
N ILE A 117 1.86 1.01 0.08
CA ILE A 117 2.85 0.91 1.15
C ILE A 117 2.71 2.14 2.04
N ILE A 118 2.64 1.92 3.35
CA ILE A 118 2.71 3.00 4.33
C ILE A 118 3.93 2.81 5.23
N ASN A 119 4.54 3.93 5.63
CA ASN A 119 5.48 3.90 6.74
C ASN A 119 4.73 3.45 8.00
N SER A 120 5.30 2.54 8.77
CA SER A 120 4.65 2.08 9.99
C SER A 120 4.62 3.14 11.09
N VAL A 121 5.43 4.18 10.98
CA VAL A 121 5.53 5.28 11.94
C VAL A 121 4.88 6.53 11.36
N SER A 122 3.92 7.10 12.08
CA SER A 122 3.24 8.34 11.68
C SER A 122 4.22 9.51 11.64
N TYR A 123 4.15 10.31 10.58
CA TYR A 123 4.91 11.55 10.47
C TYR A 123 4.32 12.69 11.33
N MET A 124 3.09 12.53 11.79
CA MET A 124 2.40 13.54 12.57
C MET A 124 2.80 13.52 14.05
N ASP A 125 2.81 12.34 14.67
CA ASP A 125 3.06 12.18 16.11
C ASP A 125 3.92 10.96 16.47
N GLY A 126 4.38 10.22 15.46
CA GLY A 126 5.24 9.06 15.65
C GLY A 126 4.55 7.81 16.16
N HIS A 127 3.22 7.78 16.28
CA HIS A 127 2.55 6.54 16.65
C HIS A 127 2.72 5.48 15.55
N ARG A 128 2.68 4.21 15.96
CA ARG A 128 2.88 3.09 15.04
C ARG A 128 1.55 2.49 14.59
N TYR A 129 1.44 2.24 13.28
CA TYR A 129 0.36 1.43 12.73
C TYR A 129 0.65 -0.05 12.99
N TYR A 130 -0.15 -0.67 13.82
CA TYR A 130 0.04 -2.08 14.21
C TYR A 130 -0.77 -3.06 13.35
N GLY A 131 -1.73 -2.57 12.57
CA GLY A 131 -2.62 -3.42 11.79
C GLY A 131 -3.59 -4.22 12.68
N LYS A 132 -3.98 -3.67 13.82
CA LYS A 132 -4.98 -4.28 14.71
C LYS A 132 -6.30 -4.46 13.97
N ARG A 133 -7.10 -5.41 14.42
CA ARG A 133 -8.37 -5.78 13.79
C ARG A 133 -9.26 -4.57 13.47
N GLN A 134 -9.37 -3.63 14.41
CA GLN A 134 -10.21 -2.44 14.22
C GLN A 134 -9.62 -1.50 13.16
N GLU A 135 -8.33 -1.24 13.18
CA GLU A 135 -7.64 -0.41 12.17
C GLU A 135 -7.82 -1.02 10.78
N PHE A 136 -7.61 -2.33 10.67
CA PHE A 136 -7.76 -3.05 9.41
C PHE A 136 -9.21 -3.04 8.90
N ASN A 137 -10.19 -3.27 9.76
CA ASN A 137 -11.60 -3.26 9.39
C ASN A 137 -12.06 -1.87 8.92
N THR A 138 -11.58 -0.80 9.56
CA THR A 138 -11.87 0.58 9.14
C THR A 138 -11.32 0.84 7.73
N PHE A 139 -10.10 0.44 7.46
CA PHE A 139 -9.49 0.56 6.13
C PHE A 139 -10.24 -0.28 5.09
N LYS A 140 -10.56 -1.53 5.40
CA LYS A 140 -11.33 -2.42 4.53
C LYS A 140 -12.70 -1.83 4.18
N SER A 141 -13.39 -1.23 5.15
CA SER A 141 -14.68 -0.57 4.91
C SER A 141 -14.53 0.64 3.99
N TYR A 142 -13.45 1.40 4.14
CA TYR A 142 -13.14 2.51 3.24
C TYR A 142 -12.89 2.03 1.81
N ILE A 143 -12.10 0.97 1.64
CA ILE A 143 -11.87 0.37 0.32
C ILE A 143 -13.19 -0.02 -0.34
N LYS A 144 -14.09 -0.69 0.39
CA LYS A 144 -15.40 -1.09 -0.13
C LYS A 144 -16.21 0.09 -0.64
N ARG A 145 -16.19 1.23 0.07
CA ARG A 145 -16.88 2.44 -0.37
C ARG A 145 -16.27 3.02 -1.64
N VAL A 146 -14.96 3.06 -1.73
CA VAL A 146 -14.28 3.51 -2.96
C VAL A 146 -14.65 2.61 -4.13
N LEU A 147 -14.56 1.29 -3.97
CA LEU A 147 -14.86 0.33 -5.04
C LEU A 147 -16.32 0.40 -5.51
N ALA A 148 -17.26 0.68 -4.60
CA ALA A 148 -18.67 0.83 -4.95
C ALA A 148 -18.91 1.94 -5.99
N ASP A 149 -18.13 3.02 -5.94
CA ASP A 149 -18.21 4.13 -6.92
C ASP A 149 -17.81 3.68 -8.34
N TYR A 150 -17.13 2.55 -8.46
CA TYR A 150 -16.73 1.95 -9.75
C TYR A 150 -17.56 0.71 -10.11
N GLY A 151 -18.67 0.48 -9.41
CA GLY A 151 -19.54 -0.66 -9.65
C GLY A 151 -19.01 -1.99 -9.11
N ILE A 152 -18.01 -1.97 -8.22
CA ILE A 152 -17.41 -3.16 -7.61
C ILE A 152 -17.95 -3.28 -6.18
N TYR A 153 -18.86 -4.23 -5.96
CA TYR A 153 -19.61 -4.37 -4.71
C TYR A 153 -19.10 -5.49 -3.80
N THR A 154 -18.11 -6.26 -4.25
CA THR A 154 -17.56 -7.39 -3.50
C THR A 154 -16.06 -7.25 -3.32
N LEU A 155 -15.60 -7.43 -2.09
CA LEU A 155 -14.18 -7.45 -1.74
C LEU A 155 -13.92 -8.61 -0.79
N MET A 156 -13.08 -9.55 -1.19
CA MET A 156 -12.66 -10.68 -0.38
C MET A 156 -11.30 -10.41 0.25
N TYR A 157 -11.20 -10.59 1.56
CA TYR A 157 -9.89 -10.59 2.22
C TYR A 157 -9.23 -11.96 2.11
N VAL A 158 -8.02 -11.98 1.58
CA VAL A 158 -7.18 -13.17 1.49
C VAL A 158 -6.09 -13.07 2.56
N SER A 159 -6.20 -13.87 3.63
CA SER A 159 -5.16 -13.90 4.65
C SER A 159 -3.96 -14.70 4.15
N ASN A 160 -2.76 -14.18 4.35
CA ASN A 160 -1.53 -14.97 4.24
C ASN A 160 -1.45 -15.88 5.47
N LYS A 161 -2.26 -16.93 5.53
CA LYS A 161 -1.90 -18.04 6.38
C LYS A 161 -0.76 -18.76 5.66
N THR A 162 0.46 -18.53 6.08
CA THR A 162 1.53 -19.47 5.86
C THR A 162 1.10 -20.78 6.49
N SER A 163 0.73 -21.72 5.65
CA SER A 163 0.70 -23.13 6.04
C SER A 163 2.09 -23.57 6.46
#